data_45dfc2f3b131d889870e26c87607d18b
#
_entry.id   45dfc2f3b131d889870e26c87607d18b
#
_cell.length_a   1.000
_cell.length_b   1.000
_cell.length_c   1.000
_cell.angle_alpha   90.00
_cell.angle_beta   90.00
_cell.angle_gamma   90.00
#
_symmetry.space_group_name_H-M   'P 1'
#
loop_
_entity.id
_entity.type
_entity.pdbx_description
1 polymer ?
#
loop_
_entity_poly.entity_id
_entity_poly.type
_entity_poly.pdbx_seq_one_letter_code
_entity_poly.pdbx_strand_id
1 'polypeptide(L)'
;MEIKAVFFDIDGTLVNDSRTVLKSTEQAIHSLKQQGILVGLATGRGPFFVQSFMEQLDLDFAVTYNGQYIFSKDKVISAKPIDKTSLRHLIQYAHQHKIEISFGTESGVVGSKIMSFGMSKFSQWTSRFVPKKMTHLVNKSFNHVISKALPQQQNDLFKSIQEPIYQVLMLATPRETQSIEADFPNLKFTRSSPFAADIINQGMSKLEGIKLVGKEYGFDINQVMAFGDSDNDVEMLAGVGMSIAMGNGTSRVKEVAKHTTSSNSQDGIHKALEHFGILASEKVFVSSDHHFNKVKEFHGIMDECTQEEPILWTTEGARHRAGFKVEELVEFLRAASPSEEIFNQSIQYLHKAIDKASDKVKQKSDAEMSLVGQVDALIDMLYFTYGSFVLMGVDPERLFEIVHQSNMGKLFPDGKAHFDPVTHKILKPDDWEKIMHRSLLSKRT
;
A
#
# COMPACT_ATOMS: atom_id res chain seq x y z
N MET A 1 -14.94 22.30 -7.05
CA MET A 1 -15.69 21.42 -6.10
C MET A 1 -14.64 20.92 -5.11
N GLU A 2 -14.86 21.14 -3.81
CA GLU A 2 -13.94 20.71 -2.76
C GLU A 2 -14.16 19.20 -2.50
N ILE A 3 -13.14 18.38 -2.69
CA ILE A 3 -13.18 16.95 -2.36
C ILE A 3 -12.72 16.77 -0.91
N LYS A 4 -13.55 16.13 -0.08
CA LYS A 4 -13.25 15.84 1.33
C LYS A 4 -12.97 14.36 1.58
N ALA A 5 -13.42 13.47 0.72
CA ALA A 5 -13.18 12.05 0.85
C ALA A 5 -12.98 11.37 -0.51
N VAL A 6 -12.08 10.39 -0.54
CA VAL A 6 -11.82 9.54 -1.71
C VAL A 6 -12.06 8.09 -1.34
N PHE A 7 -12.82 7.38 -2.16
CA PHE A 7 -13.11 5.96 -1.99
C PHE A 7 -12.58 5.13 -3.16
N PHE A 8 -11.98 4.01 -2.83
CA PHE A 8 -11.49 3.06 -3.83
C PHE A 8 -12.23 1.72 -3.70
N ASP A 9 -12.69 1.16 -4.82
CA ASP A 9 -12.89 -0.27 -4.87
C ASP A 9 -11.52 -0.98 -4.84
N ILE A 10 -11.51 -2.28 -4.52
CA ILE A 10 -10.25 -3.04 -4.39
C ILE A 10 -9.90 -3.77 -5.69
N ASP A 11 -10.81 -4.66 -6.13
CA ASP A 11 -10.51 -5.62 -7.18
C ASP A 11 -10.66 -5.02 -8.58
N GLY A 12 -9.57 -4.87 -9.31
CA GLY A 12 -9.58 -4.20 -10.61
C GLY A 12 -9.47 -2.67 -10.51
N THR A 13 -9.39 -2.11 -9.30
CA THR A 13 -9.25 -0.68 -9.04
C THR A 13 -7.99 -0.39 -8.24
N LEU A 14 -7.98 -0.62 -6.94
CA LEU A 14 -6.84 -0.34 -6.05
C LEU A 14 -5.66 -1.29 -6.31
N VAL A 15 -5.95 -2.56 -6.57
CA VAL A 15 -4.94 -3.57 -6.87
C VAL A 15 -4.87 -3.85 -8.38
N ASN A 16 -3.64 -4.05 -8.88
CA ASN A 16 -3.38 -4.43 -10.26
C ASN A 16 -3.62 -5.93 -10.50
N ASP A 17 -3.38 -6.41 -11.73
CA ASP A 17 -3.54 -7.81 -12.11
C ASP A 17 -2.62 -8.76 -11.34
N SER A 18 -1.51 -8.25 -10.80
CA SER A 18 -0.60 -8.98 -9.90
C SER A 18 -1.03 -8.92 -8.43
N ARG A 19 -2.16 -8.26 -8.11
CA ARG A 19 -2.75 -8.07 -6.76
C ARG A 19 -1.87 -7.28 -5.81
N THR A 20 -1.14 -6.35 -6.35
CA THR A 20 -0.34 -5.39 -5.62
C THR A 20 -0.90 -4.00 -5.84
N VAL A 21 -0.81 -3.15 -4.84
CA VAL A 21 -1.03 -1.71 -5.00
C VAL A 21 0.20 -1.14 -5.71
N LEU A 22 -0.01 -0.28 -6.69
CA LEU A 22 1.10 0.40 -7.37
C LEU A 22 1.71 1.44 -6.44
N LYS A 23 3.03 1.62 -6.51
CA LYS A 23 3.73 2.65 -5.73
C LYS A 23 3.18 4.06 -5.98
N SER A 24 2.81 4.38 -7.20
CA SER A 24 2.15 5.64 -7.56
C SER A 24 0.81 5.84 -6.84
N THR A 25 0.06 4.76 -6.63
CA THR A 25 -1.21 4.77 -5.88
C THR A 25 -0.96 4.96 -4.39
N GLU A 26 0.04 4.28 -3.80
CA GLU A 26 0.44 4.47 -2.40
C GLU A 26 0.85 5.92 -2.13
N GLN A 27 1.66 6.51 -3.01
CA GLN A 27 2.08 7.91 -2.95
C GLN A 27 0.89 8.88 -3.06
N ALA A 28 -0.02 8.60 -3.99
CA ALA A 28 -1.22 9.41 -4.17
C ALA A 28 -2.11 9.39 -2.91
N ILE A 29 -2.32 8.22 -2.29
CA ILE A 29 -3.06 8.09 -1.03
C ILE A 29 -2.37 8.89 0.09
N HIS A 30 -1.06 8.78 0.21
CA HIS A 30 -0.30 9.56 1.19
C HIS A 30 -0.47 11.07 0.99
N SER A 31 -0.38 11.56 -0.26
CA SER A 31 -0.59 12.98 -0.60
C SER A 31 -2.01 13.45 -0.27
N LEU A 32 -3.03 12.63 -0.53
CA LEU A 32 -4.42 12.94 -0.15
C LEU A 32 -4.54 13.15 1.37
N LYS A 33 -3.96 12.26 2.15
CA LYS A 33 -4.00 12.33 3.61
C LYS A 33 -3.25 13.54 4.16
N GLN A 34 -2.11 13.90 3.60
CA GLN A 34 -1.37 15.12 3.98
C GLN A 34 -2.20 16.40 3.75
N GLN A 35 -3.09 16.38 2.76
CA GLN A 35 -4.04 17.48 2.50
C GLN A 35 -5.28 17.45 3.41
N GLY A 36 -5.38 16.49 4.32
CA GLY A 36 -6.55 16.31 5.18
C GLY A 36 -7.76 15.70 4.47
N ILE A 37 -7.56 15.13 3.28
CA ILE A 37 -8.60 14.40 2.55
C ILE A 37 -8.72 13.00 3.14
N LEU A 38 -9.92 12.62 3.54
CA LEU A 38 -10.21 11.30 4.09
C LEU A 38 -10.15 10.23 2.99
N VAL A 39 -9.57 9.08 3.29
CA VAL A 39 -9.39 8.01 2.31
C VAL A 39 -9.96 6.70 2.83
N GLY A 40 -10.78 6.02 2.01
CA GLY A 40 -11.40 4.77 2.40
C GLY A 40 -11.60 3.78 1.26
N LEU A 41 -12.05 2.59 1.65
CA LEU A 41 -12.41 1.50 0.73
C LEU A 41 -13.92 1.38 0.60
N ALA A 42 -14.39 0.96 -0.59
CA ALA A 42 -15.77 0.56 -0.83
C ALA A 42 -15.80 -0.73 -1.65
N THR A 43 -16.05 -1.86 -0.99
CA THR A 43 -15.82 -3.18 -1.58
C THR A 43 -16.91 -4.20 -1.24
N GLY A 44 -17.05 -5.23 -2.08
CA GLY A 44 -17.83 -6.45 -1.77
C GLY A 44 -17.11 -7.41 -0.82
N ARG A 45 -15.83 -7.20 -0.54
CA ARG A 45 -15.05 -8.01 0.40
C ARG A 45 -15.48 -7.76 1.85
N GLY A 46 -15.28 -8.76 2.71
CA GLY A 46 -15.53 -8.65 4.14
C GLY A 46 -14.42 -7.95 4.93
N PRO A 47 -14.71 -7.57 6.19
CA PRO A 47 -13.76 -6.82 7.05
C PRO A 47 -12.41 -7.51 7.20
N PHE A 48 -12.42 -8.81 7.42
CA PHE A 48 -11.20 -9.62 7.57
C PHE A 48 -10.23 -9.46 6.39
N PHE A 49 -10.74 -9.34 5.16
CA PHE A 49 -9.91 -9.25 3.95
C PHE A 49 -9.35 -7.85 3.69
N VAL A 50 -9.92 -6.83 4.28
CA VAL A 50 -9.51 -5.44 4.04
C VAL A 50 -8.58 -4.89 5.11
N GLN A 51 -8.46 -5.58 6.25
CA GLN A 51 -7.66 -5.13 7.39
C GLN A 51 -6.22 -4.80 7.01
N SER A 52 -5.57 -5.63 6.20
CA SER A 52 -4.20 -5.40 5.76
C SER A 52 -4.05 -4.16 4.88
N PHE A 53 -5.05 -3.83 4.05
CA PHE A 53 -5.03 -2.60 3.26
C PHE A 53 -5.24 -1.37 4.14
N MET A 54 -6.13 -1.47 5.15
CA MET A 54 -6.35 -0.42 6.13
C MET A 54 -5.06 -0.04 6.85
N GLU A 55 -4.29 -1.05 7.27
CA GLU A 55 -3.02 -0.86 7.97
C GLU A 55 -1.89 -0.39 7.04
N GLN A 56 -1.70 -1.06 5.90
CA GLN A 56 -0.60 -0.77 4.96
C GLN A 56 -0.71 0.64 4.37
N LEU A 57 -1.92 1.08 4.02
CA LEU A 57 -2.16 2.35 3.34
C LEU A 57 -2.65 3.45 4.30
N ASP A 58 -2.69 3.17 5.59
CA ASP A 58 -3.16 4.08 6.63
C ASP A 58 -4.55 4.68 6.33
N LEU A 59 -5.50 3.86 5.85
CA LEU A 59 -6.83 4.30 5.45
C LEU A 59 -7.72 4.62 6.64
N ASP A 60 -8.68 5.53 6.46
CA ASP A 60 -9.50 6.04 7.55
C ASP A 60 -10.71 5.15 7.83
N PHE A 61 -11.30 4.54 6.79
CA PHE A 61 -12.50 3.69 6.91
C PHE A 61 -12.63 2.68 5.78
N ALA A 62 -13.47 1.68 6.02
CA ALA A 62 -13.85 0.69 5.02
C ALA A 62 -15.37 0.45 5.01
N VAL A 63 -15.96 0.56 3.82
CA VAL A 63 -17.30 0.13 3.49
C VAL A 63 -17.19 -1.26 2.87
N THR A 64 -17.55 -2.29 3.64
CA THR A 64 -17.38 -3.70 3.28
C THR A 64 -18.72 -4.39 3.05
N TYR A 65 -18.69 -5.58 2.43
CA TYR A 65 -19.91 -6.32 2.08
C TYR A 65 -20.94 -5.46 1.36
N ASN A 66 -20.46 -4.62 0.37
CA ASN A 66 -21.32 -3.72 -0.39
C ASN A 66 -22.18 -2.78 0.50
N GLY A 67 -21.62 -2.31 1.63
CA GLY A 67 -22.27 -1.38 2.55
C GLY A 67 -22.90 -2.01 3.80
N GLN A 68 -22.89 -3.33 3.96
CA GLN A 68 -23.50 -4.01 5.10
C GLN A 68 -22.70 -3.87 6.39
N TYR A 69 -21.37 -3.76 6.31
CA TYR A 69 -20.49 -3.60 7.46
C TYR A 69 -19.48 -2.48 7.18
N ILE A 70 -19.50 -1.46 8.03
CA ILE A 70 -18.72 -0.22 7.86
C ILE A 70 -17.95 0.05 9.14
N PHE A 71 -16.65 0.27 9.03
CA PHE A 71 -15.81 0.55 10.18
C PHE A 71 -14.68 1.53 9.85
N SER A 72 -14.17 2.18 10.89
CA SER A 72 -12.94 2.99 10.89
C SER A 72 -11.86 2.28 11.68
N LYS A 73 -10.70 2.92 11.83
CA LYS A 73 -9.62 2.41 12.69
C LYS A 73 -10.07 2.17 14.14
N ASP A 74 -11.01 2.99 14.62
CA ASP A 74 -11.34 3.06 16.04
C ASP A 74 -12.68 2.41 16.40
N LYS A 75 -13.60 2.30 15.43
CA LYS A 75 -14.98 1.86 15.72
C LYS A 75 -15.71 1.28 14.52
N VAL A 76 -16.72 0.47 14.82
CA VAL A 76 -17.75 0.09 13.85
C VAL A 76 -18.74 1.25 13.71
N ILE A 77 -18.91 1.75 12.48
CA ILE A 77 -19.82 2.84 12.14
C ILE A 77 -21.22 2.31 11.91
N SER A 78 -21.34 1.20 11.20
CA SER A 78 -22.63 0.55 10.92
C SER A 78 -22.42 -0.94 10.66
N ALA A 79 -23.33 -1.76 11.21
CA ALA A 79 -23.35 -3.19 10.97
C ALA A 79 -24.81 -3.61 10.76
N LYS A 80 -25.17 -4.02 9.53
CA LYS A 80 -26.53 -4.40 9.14
C LYS A 80 -26.56 -5.86 8.66
N PRO A 81 -26.63 -6.84 9.57
CA PRO A 81 -26.71 -8.23 9.17
C PRO A 81 -28.03 -8.55 8.44
N ILE A 82 -28.02 -9.57 7.61
CA ILE A 82 -29.22 -10.11 6.99
C ILE A 82 -30.07 -10.79 8.07
N ASP A 83 -31.37 -10.52 8.03
CA ASP A 83 -32.28 -11.10 9.03
C ASP A 83 -32.38 -12.65 8.91
N LYS A 84 -32.61 -13.29 10.06
CA LYS A 84 -32.63 -14.76 10.14
C LYS A 84 -33.74 -15.41 9.32
N THR A 85 -34.85 -14.71 9.06
CA THR A 85 -35.96 -15.23 8.28
C THR A 85 -35.60 -15.29 6.80
N SER A 86 -35.08 -14.17 6.26
CA SER A 86 -34.57 -14.10 4.88
C SER A 86 -33.45 -15.10 4.64
N LEU A 87 -32.52 -15.25 5.59
CA LEU A 87 -31.45 -16.25 5.52
C LEU A 87 -31.98 -17.68 5.45
N ARG A 88 -32.93 -18.06 6.32
CA ARG A 88 -33.51 -19.39 6.30
C ARG A 88 -34.22 -19.70 4.97
N HIS A 89 -34.96 -18.73 4.46
CA HIS A 89 -35.67 -18.87 3.19
C HIS A 89 -34.67 -19.04 2.04
N LEU A 90 -33.60 -18.20 2.00
CA LEU A 90 -32.55 -18.30 0.99
C LEU A 90 -31.80 -19.65 1.05
N ILE A 91 -31.47 -20.14 2.26
CA ILE A 91 -30.81 -21.42 2.47
C ILE A 91 -31.69 -22.56 2.02
N GLN A 92 -33.01 -22.53 2.33
CA GLN A 92 -33.99 -23.54 1.90
C GLN A 92 -34.09 -23.57 0.38
N TYR A 93 -34.16 -22.39 -0.25
CA TYR A 93 -34.18 -22.25 -1.70
C TYR A 93 -32.90 -22.84 -2.33
N ALA A 94 -31.74 -22.43 -1.84
CA ALA A 94 -30.44 -22.91 -2.34
C ALA A 94 -30.31 -24.45 -2.20
N HIS A 95 -30.79 -25.01 -1.10
CA HIS A 95 -30.82 -26.46 -0.87
C HIS A 95 -31.72 -27.19 -1.86
N GLN A 96 -32.94 -26.68 -2.07
CA GLN A 96 -33.92 -27.28 -3.00
C GLN A 96 -33.42 -27.28 -4.45
N HIS A 97 -32.74 -26.21 -4.85
CA HIS A 97 -32.21 -26.03 -6.21
C HIS A 97 -30.75 -26.48 -6.37
N LYS A 98 -30.14 -27.06 -5.32
CA LYS A 98 -28.73 -27.52 -5.32
C LYS A 98 -27.73 -26.41 -5.66
N ILE A 99 -28.04 -25.18 -5.27
CA ILE A 99 -27.18 -24.02 -5.47
C ILE A 99 -26.23 -23.92 -4.27
N GLU A 100 -24.95 -23.70 -4.55
CA GLU A 100 -23.94 -23.52 -3.49
C GLU A 100 -23.92 -22.08 -2.99
N ILE A 101 -23.91 -21.93 -1.66
CA ILE A 101 -23.84 -20.64 -0.98
C ILE A 101 -22.76 -20.63 0.10
N SER A 102 -22.24 -19.45 0.38
CA SER A 102 -21.31 -19.16 1.47
C SER A 102 -21.74 -17.91 2.21
N PHE A 103 -21.36 -17.79 3.48
CA PHE A 103 -21.82 -16.75 4.39
C PHE A 103 -20.66 -15.86 4.80
N GLY A 104 -20.81 -14.55 4.60
CA GLY A 104 -19.88 -13.53 5.03
C GLY A 104 -20.18 -13.08 6.45
N THR A 105 -19.21 -13.25 7.35
CA THR A 105 -19.24 -12.81 8.76
C THR A 105 -18.12 -11.79 9.01
N GLU A 106 -18.07 -11.23 10.19
CA GLU A 106 -16.98 -10.32 10.56
C GLU A 106 -15.61 -11.01 10.53
N SER A 107 -15.54 -12.24 11.02
CA SER A 107 -14.30 -13.02 11.11
C SER A 107 -13.86 -13.68 9.80
N GLY A 108 -14.71 -13.67 8.75
CA GLY A 108 -14.39 -14.24 7.45
C GLY A 108 -15.57 -14.76 6.67
N VAL A 109 -15.30 -15.70 5.75
CA VAL A 109 -16.33 -16.37 4.92
C VAL A 109 -16.44 -17.83 5.32
N VAL A 110 -17.65 -18.27 5.66
CA VAL A 110 -17.97 -19.65 6.02
C VAL A 110 -18.80 -20.25 4.88
N GLY A 111 -18.35 -21.36 4.27
CA GLY A 111 -18.99 -21.93 3.09
C GLY A 111 -19.16 -23.44 3.12
N SER A 112 -20.04 -23.94 2.26
CA SER A 112 -20.21 -25.36 1.97
C SER A 112 -19.09 -25.90 1.06
N LYS A 113 -19.23 -27.08 0.50
CA LYS A 113 -18.28 -27.86 -0.33
C LYS A 113 -17.39 -27.11 -1.34
N ILE A 114 -17.71 -25.87 -1.73
CA ILE A 114 -16.85 -25.02 -2.59
C ILE A 114 -15.45 -24.86 -2.00
N MET A 115 -15.34 -24.83 -0.68
CA MET A 115 -14.05 -24.73 0.01
C MET A 115 -13.28 -26.07 0.02
N SER A 116 -13.96 -27.22 -0.06
CA SER A 116 -13.28 -28.52 -0.06
C SER A 116 -12.87 -29.00 -1.45
N PHE A 117 -13.60 -28.63 -2.51
CA PHE A 117 -13.31 -29.05 -3.88
C PHE A 117 -12.62 -27.99 -4.74
N GLY A 118 -12.69 -26.73 -4.32
CA GLY A 118 -12.18 -25.57 -5.05
C GLY A 118 -10.82 -25.07 -4.59
N MET A 119 -10.10 -25.76 -3.72
CA MET A 119 -8.74 -25.32 -3.36
C MET A 119 -7.80 -25.23 -4.57
N SER A 120 -8.03 -25.93 -5.67
CA SER A 120 -7.24 -25.75 -6.90
C SER A 120 -7.82 -24.68 -7.87
N LYS A 121 -9.14 -24.61 -8.05
CA LYS A 121 -9.75 -23.61 -8.97
C LYS A 121 -10.37 -22.40 -8.25
N PHE A 122 -10.88 -22.56 -7.05
CA PHE A 122 -11.34 -21.47 -6.21
C PHE A 122 -10.18 -20.79 -5.47
N SER A 123 -9.11 -21.49 -5.12
CA SER A 123 -7.86 -20.86 -4.69
C SER A 123 -7.14 -20.14 -5.84
N GLN A 124 -7.28 -20.57 -7.08
CA GLN A 124 -6.90 -19.76 -8.25
C GLN A 124 -7.82 -18.54 -8.40
N TRP A 125 -9.09 -18.65 -8.04
CA TRP A 125 -10.03 -17.53 -8.07
C TRP A 125 -9.97 -16.68 -6.79
N THR A 126 -9.92 -17.25 -5.58
CA THR A 126 -9.69 -16.51 -4.31
C THR A 126 -8.21 -16.18 -4.13
N SER A 127 -7.29 -16.98 -4.66
CA SER A 127 -5.88 -16.57 -4.80
C SER A 127 -5.74 -15.44 -5.82
N ARG A 128 -6.70 -15.21 -6.67
CA ARG A 128 -6.85 -13.93 -7.36
C ARG A 128 -7.12 -12.77 -6.40
N PHE A 129 -7.53 -12.96 -5.16
CA PHE A 129 -8.04 -11.96 -4.25
C PHE A 129 -7.29 -11.84 -2.91
N VAL A 130 -6.22 -12.61 -2.68
CA VAL A 130 -5.39 -12.56 -1.46
C VAL A 130 -3.96 -12.14 -1.81
N PRO A 131 -3.39 -11.10 -1.20
CA PRO A 131 -1.99 -10.73 -1.39
C PRO A 131 -1.04 -11.89 -1.09
N LYS A 132 -0.01 -12.10 -1.93
CA LYS A 132 0.95 -13.23 -1.80
C LYS A 132 1.60 -13.35 -0.42
N LYS A 133 1.77 -12.24 0.31
CA LYS A 133 2.33 -12.23 1.67
C LYS A 133 1.38 -12.75 2.74
N MET A 134 0.07 -12.80 2.48
CA MET A 134 -0.95 -13.24 3.47
C MET A 134 -1.45 -14.68 3.22
N THR A 135 -1.08 -15.32 2.12
CA THR A 135 -1.52 -16.71 1.84
C THR A 135 -1.16 -17.67 2.98
N HIS A 136 -0.07 -17.46 3.69
CA HIS A 136 0.33 -18.32 4.81
C HIS A 136 -0.49 -18.10 6.09
N LEU A 137 -0.89 -16.85 6.38
CA LEU A 137 -1.72 -16.51 7.54
C LEU A 137 -3.19 -16.88 7.30
N VAL A 138 -3.69 -16.60 6.10
CA VAL A 138 -5.03 -16.98 5.68
C VAL A 138 -5.17 -18.51 5.67
N ASN A 139 -4.21 -19.25 5.11
CA ASN A 139 -4.23 -20.73 5.14
C ASN A 139 -4.19 -21.29 6.57
N LYS A 140 -3.48 -20.68 7.50
CA LYS A 140 -3.38 -21.17 8.88
C LYS A 140 -4.66 -20.93 9.68
N SER A 141 -5.27 -19.75 9.57
CA SER A 141 -6.56 -19.42 10.19
C SER A 141 -7.72 -20.14 9.51
N PHE A 142 -7.70 -20.21 8.19
CA PHE A 142 -8.68 -20.91 7.36
C PHE A 142 -8.70 -22.42 7.65
N ASN A 143 -7.55 -23.07 7.71
CA ASN A 143 -7.46 -24.50 8.04
C ASN A 143 -7.91 -24.79 9.48
N HIS A 144 -7.79 -23.86 10.42
CA HIS A 144 -8.21 -24.05 11.80
C HIS A 144 -9.75 -23.92 11.96
N VAL A 145 -10.39 -23.08 11.16
CA VAL A 145 -11.86 -22.92 11.13
C VAL A 145 -12.51 -24.05 10.33
N ILE A 146 -11.91 -24.43 9.19
CA ILE A 146 -12.46 -25.48 8.30
C ILE A 146 -12.28 -26.89 8.87
N SER A 147 -11.17 -27.17 9.55
CA SER A 147 -10.94 -28.51 10.13
C SER A 147 -11.93 -28.91 11.23
N LYS A 148 -12.66 -27.93 11.77
CA LYS A 148 -13.71 -28.16 12.80
C LYS A 148 -15.13 -28.25 12.26
N ALA A 149 -15.38 -27.91 10.98
CA ALA A 149 -16.74 -27.87 10.43
C ALA A 149 -16.78 -28.45 9.01
N LEU A 150 -16.97 -29.77 8.92
CA LEU A 150 -17.46 -30.42 7.71
C LEU A 150 -18.91 -30.90 7.96
N PRO A 151 -19.92 -30.04 7.93
CA PRO A 151 -21.29 -30.48 7.93
C PRO A 151 -21.65 -31.00 6.53
N GLN A 152 -22.28 -32.15 6.46
CA GLN A 152 -22.74 -32.75 5.18
C GLN A 152 -23.91 -31.99 4.55
N GLN A 153 -24.49 -30.97 5.23
CA GLN A 153 -25.65 -30.20 4.78
C GLN A 153 -25.52 -28.72 5.10
N GLN A 154 -25.92 -27.85 4.17
CA GLN A 154 -25.89 -26.36 4.33
C GLN A 154 -26.70 -25.89 5.53
N ASN A 155 -27.78 -26.56 5.90
CA ASN A 155 -28.60 -26.27 7.08
C ASN A 155 -27.84 -26.49 8.39
N ASP A 156 -26.96 -27.48 8.47
CA ASP A 156 -26.15 -27.74 9.65
C ASP A 156 -24.99 -26.76 9.78
N LEU A 157 -24.43 -26.34 8.64
CA LEU A 157 -23.44 -25.27 8.61
C LEU A 157 -24.04 -23.97 9.13
N PHE A 158 -25.22 -23.57 8.65
CA PHE A 158 -25.89 -22.35 9.11
C PHE A 158 -26.17 -22.36 10.62
N LYS A 159 -26.61 -23.50 11.16
CA LYS A 159 -26.83 -23.66 12.62
C LYS A 159 -25.54 -23.52 13.43
N SER A 160 -24.40 -23.83 12.84
CA SER A 160 -23.08 -23.71 13.51
C SER A 160 -22.53 -22.29 13.52
N ILE A 161 -23.04 -21.39 12.66
CA ILE A 161 -22.60 -19.99 12.61
C ILE A 161 -23.30 -19.21 13.72
N GLN A 162 -22.53 -18.75 14.69
CA GLN A 162 -23.03 -17.93 15.79
C GLN A 162 -22.92 -16.42 15.50
N GLU A 163 -22.04 -16.05 14.59
CA GLU A 163 -21.82 -14.66 14.19
C GLU A 163 -22.94 -14.12 13.29
N PRO A 164 -23.21 -12.81 13.30
CA PRO A 164 -24.09 -12.18 12.34
C PRO A 164 -23.59 -12.37 10.90
N ILE A 165 -24.49 -12.64 9.97
CA ILE A 165 -24.19 -12.82 8.54
C ILE A 165 -24.53 -11.52 7.81
N TYR A 166 -23.56 -10.95 7.12
CA TYR A 166 -23.69 -9.67 6.42
C TYR A 166 -23.87 -9.82 4.91
N GLN A 167 -23.40 -10.90 4.33
CA GLN A 167 -23.51 -11.16 2.90
C GLN A 167 -23.64 -12.68 2.66
N VAL A 168 -24.41 -13.06 1.66
CA VAL A 168 -24.42 -14.43 1.14
C VAL A 168 -23.84 -14.41 -0.26
N LEU A 169 -22.81 -15.19 -0.51
CA LEU A 169 -22.27 -15.44 -1.84
C LEU A 169 -23.00 -16.65 -2.42
N MET A 170 -23.64 -16.49 -3.56
CA MET A 170 -24.38 -17.56 -4.27
C MET A 170 -23.74 -17.82 -5.63
N LEU A 171 -23.38 -19.08 -5.91
CA LEU A 171 -22.91 -19.47 -7.25
C LEU A 171 -24.10 -19.60 -8.19
N ALA A 172 -24.35 -18.57 -8.96
CA ALA A 172 -25.44 -18.52 -9.93
C ALA A 172 -25.11 -17.55 -11.07
N THR A 173 -25.54 -17.87 -12.26
CA THR A 173 -25.44 -17.01 -13.44
C THR A 173 -26.40 -15.82 -13.36
N PRO A 174 -26.20 -14.74 -14.15
CA PRO A 174 -27.13 -13.60 -14.19
C PRO A 174 -28.58 -13.98 -14.51
N ARG A 175 -28.79 -14.97 -15.37
CA ARG A 175 -30.15 -15.47 -15.72
C ARG A 175 -30.84 -16.17 -14.53
N GLU A 176 -30.11 -16.99 -13.81
CA GLU A 176 -30.61 -17.65 -12.61
C GLU A 176 -30.98 -16.67 -11.52
N THR A 177 -30.10 -15.67 -11.22
CA THR A 177 -30.41 -14.70 -10.18
C THR A 177 -31.58 -13.81 -10.52
N GLN A 178 -31.79 -13.44 -11.79
CA GLN A 178 -32.91 -12.61 -12.20
C GLN A 178 -34.29 -13.31 -11.92
N SER A 179 -34.33 -14.64 -12.04
CA SER A 179 -35.54 -15.40 -11.71
C SER A 179 -35.75 -15.55 -10.21
N ILE A 180 -34.67 -15.57 -9.43
CA ILE A 180 -34.69 -15.77 -7.97
C ILE A 180 -35.02 -14.45 -7.22
N GLU A 181 -34.52 -13.33 -7.72
CA GLU A 181 -34.59 -12.02 -7.02
C GLU A 181 -36.03 -11.62 -6.68
N ALA A 182 -37.00 -11.97 -7.53
CA ALA A 182 -38.42 -11.68 -7.31
C ALA A 182 -39.00 -12.39 -6.06
N ASP A 183 -38.44 -13.55 -5.68
CA ASP A 183 -38.87 -14.33 -4.52
C ASP A 183 -38.29 -13.79 -3.20
N PHE A 184 -37.34 -12.83 -3.27
CA PHE A 184 -36.62 -12.27 -2.12
C PHE A 184 -36.68 -10.73 -2.09
N PRO A 185 -37.86 -10.11 -1.93
CA PRO A 185 -38.01 -8.65 -2.03
C PRO A 185 -37.19 -7.84 -0.99
N ASN A 186 -36.78 -8.46 0.12
CA ASN A 186 -35.97 -7.87 1.16
C ASN A 186 -34.45 -8.01 0.89
N LEU A 187 -34.06 -8.71 -0.17
CA LEU A 187 -32.69 -8.93 -0.53
C LEU A 187 -32.36 -8.34 -1.90
N LYS A 188 -31.14 -7.90 -2.07
CA LYS A 188 -30.59 -7.39 -3.33
C LYS A 188 -29.49 -8.31 -3.80
N PHE A 189 -29.52 -8.62 -5.09
CA PHE A 189 -28.52 -9.45 -5.76
C PHE A 189 -27.58 -8.55 -6.57
N THR A 190 -26.36 -8.38 -6.11
CA THR A 190 -25.32 -7.60 -6.81
C THR A 190 -24.19 -8.51 -7.29
N ARG A 191 -23.33 -8.02 -8.17
CA ARG A 191 -22.28 -8.85 -8.78
C ARG A 191 -20.96 -8.08 -8.97
N SER A 192 -19.88 -8.74 -8.57
CA SER A 192 -18.51 -8.43 -8.98
C SER A 192 -17.94 -9.48 -9.97
N SER A 193 -18.72 -10.55 -10.27
CA SER A 193 -18.31 -11.67 -11.09
C SER A 193 -19.50 -12.24 -11.90
N PRO A 194 -19.29 -12.73 -13.14
CA PRO A 194 -20.35 -13.36 -13.92
C PRO A 194 -20.83 -14.71 -13.35
N PHE A 195 -20.09 -15.31 -12.42
CA PHE A 195 -20.35 -16.65 -11.89
C PHE A 195 -20.97 -16.68 -10.50
N ALA A 196 -20.99 -15.55 -9.81
CA ALA A 196 -21.49 -15.46 -8.45
C ALA A 196 -22.24 -14.16 -8.22
N ALA A 197 -23.28 -14.24 -7.36
CA ALA A 197 -24.01 -13.07 -6.85
C ALA A 197 -23.67 -12.85 -5.38
N ASP A 198 -23.49 -11.59 -5.02
CA ASP A 198 -23.41 -11.11 -3.65
C ASP A 198 -24.82 -10.70 -3.23
N ILE A 199 -25.39 -11.38 -2.24
CA ILE A 199 -26.74 -11.15 -1.73
C ILE A 199 -26.62 -10.36 -0.43
N ILE A 200 -27.26 -9.21 -0.38
CA ILE A 200 -27.23 -8.25 0.72
C ILE A 200 -28.65 -7.78 1.03
N ASN A 201 -28.85 -7.00 2.08
CA ASN A 201 -30.15 -6.40 2.37
C ASN A 201 -30.57 -5.42 1.26
N GLN A 202 -31.84 -5.41 0.94
CA GLN A 202 -32.42 -4.41 0.04
C GLN A 202 -32.17 -2.99 0.57
N GLY A 203 -31.91 -2.05 -0.33
CA GLY A 203 -31.57 -0.66 0.02
C GLY A 203 -30.15 -0.43 0.50
N MET A 204 -29.29 -1.47 0.46
CA MET A 204 -27.86 -1.31 0.74
C MET A 204 -27.05 -1.36 -0.56
N SER A 205 -25.95 -0.61 -0.55
CA SER A 205 -24.94 -0.57 -1.63
C SER A 205 -23.67 0.11 -1.12
N LYS A 206 -22.60 0.08 -1.93
CA LYS A 206 -21.40 0.87 -1.66
C LYS A 206 -21.74 2.36 -1.47
N LEU A 207 -22.64 2.91 -2.29
CA LEU A 207 -23.09 4.31 -2.18
C LEU A 207 -23.76 4.60 -0.84
N GLU A 208 -24.71 3.76 -0.41
CA GLU A 208 -25.38 3.94 0.87
C GLU A 208 -24.40 3.82 2.04
N GLY A 209 -23.41 2.94 1.93
CA GLY A 209 -22.33 2.86 2.90
C GLY A 209 -21.49 4.15 2.98
N ILE A 210 -21.14 4.74 1.84
CA ILE A 210 -20.42 6.02 1.77
C ILE A 210 -21.23 7.15 2.38
N LYS A 211 -22.54 7.19 2.13
CA LYS A 211 -23.44 8.20 2.77
C LYS A 211 -23.44 8.08 4.29
N LEU A 212 -23.41 6.86 4.83
CA LEU A 212 -23.33 6.65 6.29
C LEU A 212 -22.00 7.15 6.86
N VAL A 213 -20.88 6.90 6.16
CA VAL A 213 -19.58 7.46 6.52
C VAL A 213 -19.61 9.00 6.45
N GLY A 214 -20.18 9.57 5.39
CA GLY A 214 -20.31 11.01 5.22
C GLY A 214 -21.10 11.67 6.36
N LYS A 215 -22.18 11.03 6.82
CA LYS A 215 -22.95 11.49 7.98
C LYS A 215 -22.12 11.47 9.27
N GLU A 216 -21.27 10.47 9.45
CA GLU A 216 -20.43 10.32 10.64
C GLU A 216 -19.26 11.31 10.65
N TYR A 217 -18.64 11.54 9.49
CA TYR A 217 -17.42 12.35 9.37
C TYR A 217 -17.66 13.77 8.82
N GLY A 218 -18.92 14.16 8.58
CA GLY A 218 -19.30 15.53 8.24
C GLY A 218 -18.99 15.94 6.80
N PHE A 219 -19.11 15.05 5.83
CA PHE A 219 -19.00 15.38 4.41
C PHE A 219 -20.24 14.95 3.62
N ASP A 220 -20.56 15.73 2.58
CA ASP A 220 -21.65 15.46 1.64
C ASP A 220 -21.17 14.54 0.50
N ILE A 221 -22.10 13.76 -0.06
CA ILE A 221 -21.80 12.84 -1.17
C ILE A 221 -21.25 13.56 -2.40
N ASN A 222 -21.59 14.83 -2.61
CA ASN A 222 -21.05 15.68 -3.66
C ASN A 222 -19.57 16.06 -3.43
N GLN A 223 -19.06 15.91 -2.21
CA GLN A 223 -17.65 16.12 -1.85
C GLN A 223 -16.83 14.83 -1.89
N VAL A 224 -17.41 13.78 -2.45
CA VAL A 224 -16.75 12.46 -2.57
C VAL A 224 -16.26 12.23 -3.99
N MET A 225 -15.01 11.76 -4.10
CA MET A 225 -14.47 11.13 -5.30
C MET A 225 -14.43 9.62 -5.10
N ALA A 226 -14.85 8.84 -6.11
CA ALA A 226 -14.82 7.39 -6.03
C ALA A 226 -14.30 6.75 -7.31
N PHE A 227 -13.57 5.65 -7.14
CA PHE A 227 -12.98 4.84 -8.20
C PHE A 227 -13.59 3.43 -8.19
N GLY A 228 -13.91 2.91 -9.37
CA GLY A 228 -14.47 1.57 -9.53
C GLY A 228 -14.33 1.03 -10.96
N ASP A 229 -14.54 -0.28 -11.12
CA ASP A 229 -14.37 -0.96 -12.40
C ASP A 229 -15.47 -1.98 -12.74
N SER A 230 -16.30 -2.41 -11.80
CA SER A 230 -17.26 -3.49 -11.99
C SER A 230 -18.72 -3.11 -11.67
N ASP A 231 -19.66 -4.02 -11.97
CA ASP A 231 -21.09 -3.71 -11.94
C ASP A 231 -21.61 -3.35 -10.54
N ASN A 232 -20.97 -3.81 -9.46
CA ASN A 232 -21.31 -3.42 -8.09
C ASN A 232 -20.85 -1.98 -7.75
N ASP A 233 -20.08 -1.31 -8.63
CA ASP A 233 -19.69 0.09 -8.50
C ASP A 233 -20.64 1.07 -9.18
N VAL A 234 -21.54 0.59 -10.04
CA VAL A 234 -22.42 1.43 -10.86
C VAL A 234 -23.20 2.43 -10.01
N GLU A 235 -23.81 1.99 -8.91
CA GLU A 235 -24.57 2.90 -8.03
C GLU A 235 -23.65 3.93 -7.34
N MET A 236 -22.48 3.50 -6.88
CA MET A 236 -21.48 4.37 -6.28
C MET A 236 -21.03 5.44 -7.26
N LEU A 237 -20.62 5.04 -8.47
CA LEU A 237 -20.12 5.95 -9.49
C LEU A 237 -21.22 6.89 -10.02
N ALA A 238 -22.48 6.43 -10.09
CA ALA A 238 -23.58 7.29 -10.48
C ALA A 238 -23.96 8.32 -9.40
N GLY A 239 -23.68 8.04 -8.12
CA GLY A 239 -24.20 8.82 -6.99
C GLY A 239 -23.23 9.78 -6.33
N VAL A 240 -21.90 9.65 -6.55
CA VAL A 240 -20.90 10.53 -5.93
C VAL A 240 -20.64 11.80 -6.74
N GLY A 241 -20.06 12.80 -6.07
CA GLY A 241 -19.73 14.10 -6.69
C GLY A 241 -18.74 14.00 -7.84
N MET A 242 -17.70 13.17 -7.71
CA MET A 242 -16.71 12.91 -8.74
C MET A 242 -16.51 11.40 -8.89
N SER A 243 -16.89 10.84 -10.03
CA SER A 243 -16.79 9.40 -10.27
C SER A 243 -15.81 9.06 -11.40
N ILE A 244 -14.96 8.08 -11.12
CA ILE A 244 -13.89 7.66 -12.00
C ILE A 244 -14.03 6.17 -12.30
N ALA A 245 -14.28 5.82 -13.56
CA ALA A 245 -14.19 4.45 -14.03
C ALA A 245 -12.75 4.12 -14.40
N MET A 246 -12.27 2.95 -13.98
CA MET A 246 -10.96 2.45 -14.39
C MET A 246 -10.99 2.04 -15.88
N GLY A 247 -9.83 2.17 -16.58
CA GLY A 247 -9.70 1.81 -17.98
C GLY A 247 -9.99 0.35 -18.31
N ASN A 248 -9.74 -0.55 -17.35
CA ASN A 248 -10.12 -1.97 -17.41
C ASN A 248 -11.58 -2.24 -17.00
N GLY A 249 -12.35 -1.21 -16.62
CA GLY A 249 -13.72 -1.36 -16.13
C GLY A 249 -14.72 -1.79 -17.20
N THR A 250 -15.89 -2.29 -16.76
CA THR A 250 -16.99 -2.69 -17.63
C THR A 250 -17.59 -1.49 -18.39
N SER A 251 -18.29 -1.73 -19.50
CA SER A 251 -18.96 -0.66 -20.25
C SER A 251 -19.94 0.11 -19.37
N ARG A 252 -20.67 -0.59 -18.49
CA ARG A 252 -21.66 0.02 -17.60
C ARG A 252 -21.07 1.05 -16.64
N VAL A 253 -19.93 0.78 -16.01
CA VAL A 253 -19.29 1.74 -15.11
C VAL A 253 -18.73 2.94 -15.90
N LYS A 254 -18.21 2.71 -17.12
CA LYS A 254 -17.72 3.80 -17.99
C LYS A 254 -18.84 4.71 -18.50
N GLU A 255 -20.04 4.18 -18.70
CA GLU A 255 -21.22 4.95 -19.12
C GLU A 255 -21.75 5.86 -18.00
N VAL A 256 -21.67 5.43 -16.72
CA VAL A 256 -22.21 6.19 -15.59
C VAL A 256 -21.18 7.11 -14.93
N ALA A 257 -19.89 6.81 -15.06
CA ALA A 257 -18.81 7.61 -14.48
C ALA A 257 -18.64 8.94 -15.22
N LYS A 258 -18.30 9.99 -14.48
CA LYS A 258 -17.99 11.32 -15.04
C LYS A 258 -16.69 11.35 -15.81
N HIS A 259 -15.77 10.43 -15.51
CA HIS A 259 -14.48 10.33 -16.18
C HIS A 259 -14.02 8.87 -16.25
N THR A 260 -13.29 8.53 -17.32
CA THR A 260 -12.61 7.23 -17.44
C THR A 260 -11.11 7.47 -17.47
N THR A 261 -10.39 6.84 -16.54
CA THR A 261 -8.92 6.92 -16.45
C THR A 261 -8.23 5.73 -17.13
N SER A 262 -6.90 5.63 -17.00
CA SER A 262 -6.12 4.45 -17.40
C SER A 262 -6.48 3.22 -16.56
N SER A 263 -5.96 2.04 -16.96
CA SER A 263 -6.20 0.81 -16.20
C SER A 263 -5.50 0.82 -14.82
N ASN A 264 -5.94 -0.09 -13.95
CA ASN A 264 -5.34 -0.33 -12.64
C ASN A 264 -3.85 -0.73 -12.67
N SER A 265 -3.37 -1.20 -13.83
CA SER A 265 -1.95 -1.56 -14.05
C SER A 265 -1.15 -0.46 -14.78
N GLN A 266 -1.77 0.69 -15.07
CA GLN A 266 -1.21 1.81 -15.84
C GLN A 266 -1.36 3.16 -15.11
N ASP A 267 -1.21 3.16 -13.79
CA ASP A 267 -1.29 4.34 -12.91
C ASP A 267 -2.63 5.10 -13.00
N GLY A 268 -3.75 4.40 -13.28
CA GLY A 268 -5.03 5.02 -13.53
C GLY A 268 -5.52 5.90 -12.36
N ILE A 269 -5.33 5.47 -11.11
CA ILE A 269 -5.71 6.26 -9.92
C ILE A 269 -4.89 7.55 -9.86
N HIS A 270 -3.56 7.43 -9.92
CA HIS A 270 -2.66 8.59 -9.86
C HIS A 270 -2.98 9.61 -10.97
N LYS A 271 -3.11 9.15 -12.22
CA LYS A 271 -3.43 10.00 -13.38
C LYS A 271 -4.76 10.75 -13.24
N ALA A 272 -5.78 10.10 -12.69
CA ALA A 272 -7.06 10.76 -12.46
C ALA A 272 -6.95 11.83 -11.37
N LEU A 273 -6.30 11.54 -10.25
CA LEU A 273 -6.10 12.49 -9.16
C LEU A 273 -5.27 13.70 -9.62
N GLU A 274 -4.24 13.47 -10.45
CA GLU A 274 -3.43 14.52 -11.09
C GLU A 274 -4.28 15.35 -12.07
N HIS A 275 -5.04 14.70 -12.96
CA HIS A 275 -5.90 15.35 -13.95
C HIS A 275 -6.90 16.34 -13.32
N PHE A 276 -7.46 15.97 -12.16
CA PHE A 276 -8.41 16.82 -11.42
C PHE A 276 -7.73 17.79 -10.45
N GLY A 277 -6.40 17.84 -10.40
CA GLY A 277 -5.64 18.73 -9.52
C GLY A 277 -5.87 18.46 -8.03
N ILE A 278 -6.23 17.20 -7.67
CA ILE A 278 -6.50 16.80 -6.28
C ILE A 278 -5.19 16.40 -5.60
N LEU A 279 -4.24 15.87 -6.35
CA LEU A 279 -2.87 15.79 -5.86
C LEU A 279 -2.35 17.21 -5.78
N ALA A 280 -1.90 17.64 -4.60
CA ALA A 280 -1.26 18.93 -4.46
C ALA A 280 -0.24 19.09 -5.59
N SER A 281 -0.30 20.19 -6.32
CA SER A 281 0.73 20.56 -7.29
C SER A 281 1.97 21.02 -6.53
N GLU A 282 2.38 20.28 -5.54
CA GLU A 282 3.71 20.39 -5.01
C GLU A 282 4.63 19.75 -6.03
N LYS A 283 5.49 20.57 -6.60
CA LYS A 283 6.82 20.15 -7.05
C LYS A 283 7.64 19.69 -5.84
N VAL A 284 7.08 18.88 -4.97
CA VAL A 284 7.87 18.01 -4.12
C VAL A 284 8.20 16.84 -5.03
N PHE A 285 9.37 16.84 -5.57
CA PHE A 285 10.04 15.64 -6.06
C PHE A 285 10.09 14.65 -4.89
N VAL A 286 8.98 13.93 -4.63
CA VAL A 286 9.05 12.70 -3.86
C VAL A 286 9.70 11.72 -4.83
N SER A 287 10.99 11.62 -4.72
CA SER A 287 11.77 10.66 -5.46
C SER A 287 11.16 9.28 -5.20
N SER A 288 10.95 8.48 -6.23
CA SER A 288 10.63 7.05 -6.08
C SER A 288 11.80 6.27 -5.45
N ASP A 289 12.95 6.92 -5.31
CA ASP A 289 14.12 6.40 -4.62
C ASP A 289 13.90 6.43 -3.11
N HIS A 290 13.59 5.25 -2.58
CA HIS A 290 13.36 5.04 -1.16
C HIS A 290 14.57 5.45 -0.29
N HIS A 291 15.78 5.22 -0.77
CA HIS A 291 17.02 5.59 -0.07
C HIS A 291 17.20 7.12 -0.02
N PHE A 292 16.93 7.79 -1.14
CA PHE A 292 16.97 9.25 -1.19
C PHE A 292 15.99 9.89 -0.19
N ASN A 293 14.75 9.39 -0.14
CA ASN A 293 13.73 9.91 0.78
C ASN A 293 14.14 9.76 2.26
N LYS A 294 14.75 8.63 2.62
CA LYS A 294 15.29 8.41 3.97
C LYS A 294 16.44 9.38 4.32
N VAL A 295 17.34 9.63 3.36
CA VAL A 295 18.41 10.59 3.54
C VAL A 295 17.86 12.02 3.62
N LYS A 296 16.80 12.33 2.86
CA LYS A 296 16.08 13.62 2.94
C LYS A 296 15.44 13.79 4.32
N GLU A 297 14.77 12.76 4.85
CA GLU A 297 14.24 12.75 6.22
C GLU A 297 15.32 13.03 7.26
N PHE A 298 16.45 12.32 7.17
CA PHE A 298 17.60 12.53 8.06
C PHE A 298 18.07 13.99 8.05
N HIS A 299 18.31 14.58 6.88
CA HIS A 299 18.77 15.95 6.75
C HIS A 299 17.71 16.98 7.20
N GLY A 300 16.43 16.69 6.99
CA GLY A 300 15.34 17.54 7.47
C GLY A 300 15.29 17.64 9.00
N ILE A 301 15.62 16.54 9.68
CA ILE A 301 15.59 16.49 11.16
C ILE A 301 16.93 16.91 11.77
N MET A 302 18.06 16.43 11.22
CA MET A 302 19.37 16.62 11.79
C MET A 302 19.98 18.00 11.46
N ASP A 303 19.83 18.44 10.22
CA ASP A 303 20.43 19.69 9.74
C ASP A 303 19.39 20.83 9.66
N GLU A 304 18.13 20.56 9.96
CA GLU A 304 16.98 21.47 9.78
C GLU A 304 16.96 22.13 8.37
N CYS A 305 17.54 21.45 7.37
CA CYS A 305 17.76 21.99 6.04
C CYS A 305 17.47 20.93 4.96
N THR A 306 16.41 21.16 4.19
CA THR A 306 16.19 20.49 2.90
C THR A 306 15.94 21.55 1.84
N GLN A 307 16.52 21.39 0.65
CA GLN A 307 16.29 22.30 -0.46
C GLN A 307 15.09 21.83 -1.28
N GLU A 308 14.20 22.74 -1.59
CA GLU A 308 13.04 22.48 -2.45
C GLU A 308 13.41 22.54 -3.93
N GLU A 309 14.39 23.39 -4.29
CA GLU A 309 14.90 23.51 -5.65
C GLU A 309 16.39 23.12 -5.71
N PRO A 310 16.85 22.58 -6.87
CA PRO A 310 18.26 22.26 -7.04
C PRO A 310 19.16 23.51 -6.92
N ILE A 311 20.15 23.44 -6.06
CA ILE A 311 21.11 24.52 -5.85
C ILE A 311 22.53 24.07 -6.21
N LEU A 312 23.31 25.01 -6.75
CA LEU A 312 24.75 24.83 -6.95
C LEU A 312 25.49 24.90 -5.60
N TRP A 313 26.22 23.87 -5.27
CA TRP A 313 27.03 23.87 -4.05
C TRP A 313 28.25 24.76 -4.15
N THR A 314 28.58 25.42 -3.03
CA THR A 314 29.81 26.17 -2.89
C THR A 314 31.03 25.22 -2.87
N THR A 315 32.19 25.73 -3.19
CA THR A 315 33.46 24.99 -3.09
C THR A 315 33.69 24.44 -1.68
N GLU A 316 33.36 25.23 -0.66
CA GLU A 316 33.52 24.84 0.75
C GLU A 316 32.56 23.68 1.11
N GLY A 317 31.30 23.79 0.77
CA GLY A 317 30.32 22.71 0.99
C GLY A 317 30.69 21.42 0.26
N ALA A 318 31.16 21.54 -0.99
CA ALA A 318 31.62 20.39 -1.75
C ALA A 318 32.85 19.71 -1.10
N ARG A 319 33.83 20.49 -0.61
CA ARG A 319 35.01 19.97 0.12
C ARG A 319 34.61 19.24 1.40
N HIS A 320 33.71 19.83 2.20
CA HIS A 320 33.24 19.24 3.45
C HIS A 320 32.55 17.85 3.18
N ARG A 321 31.67 17.78 2.20
CA ARG A 321 30.98 16.51 1.84
C ARG A 321 31.92 15.50 1.17
N ALA A 322 32.95 15.94 0.45
CA ALA A 322 33.98 15.05 -0.08
C ALA A 322 34.80 14.41 1.04
N GLY A 323 35.08 15.14 2.11
CA GLY A 323 35.78 14.61 3.29
C GLY A 323 35.11 13.40 3.91
N PHE A 324 33.76 13.43 4.11
CA PHE A 324 33.01 12.27 4.60
C PHE A 324 33.11 11.05 3.68
N LYS A 325 33.03 11.25 2.36
CA LYS A 325 33.13 10.15 1.42
C LYS A 325 34.54 9.52 1.40
N VAL A 326 35.57 10.32 1.63
CA VAL A 326 36.96 9.82 1.75
C VAL A 326 37.13 9.01 3.05
N GLU A 327 36.53 9.46 4.17
CA GLU A 327 36.53 8.69 5.43
C GLU A 327 35.94 7.27 5.21
N GLU A 328 34.76 7.18 4.61
CA GLU A 328 34.11 5.87 4.30
C GLU A 328 34.94 5.02 3.33
N LEU A 329 35.61 5.64 2.36
CA LEU A 329 36.50 4.93 1.43
C LEU A 329 37.72 4.36 2.15
N VAL A 330 38.28 5.07 3.11
CA VAL A 330 39.40 4.59 3.94
C VAL A 330 38.95 3.44 4.85
N GLU A 331 37.76 3.54 5.45
CA GLU A 331 37.16 2.43 6.24
C GLU A 331 36.94 1.18 5.39
N PHE A 332 36.42 1.36 4.17
CA PHE A 332 36.26 0.25 3.21
C PHE A 332 37.60 -0.44 2.90
N LEU A 333 38.66 0.32 2.63
CA LEU A 333 40.00 -0.23 2.39
C LEU A 333 40.56 -0.91 3.63
N ARG A 334 40.30 -0.37 4.83
CA ARG A 334 40.70 -1.00 6.09
C ARG A 334 40.02 -2.35 6.28
N ALA A 335 38.70 -2.42 6.04
CA ALA A 335 37.92 -3.64 6.14
C ALA A 335 38.34 -4.72 5.12
N ALA A 336 38.90 -4.32 3.97
CA ALA A 336 39.42 -5.22 2.94
C ALA A 336 40.88 -5.63 3.17
N SER A 337 41.57 -5.10 4.19
CA SER A 337 43.00 -5.30 4.42
C SER A 337 43.27 -6.26 5.57
N PRO A 338 43.89 -7.44 5.32
CA PRO A 338 44.14 -8.47 6.35
C PRO A 338 45.26 -8.09 7.35
N SER A 339 46.08 -7.07 7.03
CA SER A 339 47.16 -6.59 7.89
C SER A 339 47.36 -5.08 7.78
N GLU A 340 48.05 -4.52 8.76
CA GLU A 340 48.41 -3.10 8.78
C GLU A 340 49.32 -2.71 7.57
N GLU A 341 50.20 -3.59 7.16
CA GLU A 341 51.06 -3.40 6.00
C GLU A 341 50.26 -3.29 4.70
N ILE A 342 49.31 -4.18 4.49
CA ILE A 342 48.42 -4.16 3.31
C ILE A 342 47.50 -2.94 3.33
N PHE A 343 47.04 -2.54 4.48
CA PHE A 343 46.27 -1.29 4.63
C PHE A 343 47.10 -0.06 4.23
N ASN A 344 48.36 0.06 4.72
CA ASN A 344 49.22 1.13 4.35
C ASN A 344 49.56 1.17 2.84
N GLN A 345 49.72 0.02 2.22
CA GLN A 345 49.86 -0.07 0.76
C GLN A 345 48.58 0.39 0.03
N SER A 346 47.41 0.04 0.54
CA SER A 346 46.12 0.48 -0.02
C SER A 346 45.93 1.99 0.08
N ILE A 347 46.36 2.60 1.17
CA ILE A 347 46.34 4.08 1.33
C ILE A 347 47.29 4.75 0.35
N GLN A 348 48.50 4.21 0.14
CA GLN A 348 49.40 4.76 -0.87
C GLN A 348 48.82 4.63 -2.29
N TYR A 349 48.14 3.54 -2.58
CA TYR A 349 47.43 3.35 -3.85
C TYR A 349 46.33 4.42 -4.01
N LEU A 350 45.53 4.65 -2.98
CA LEU A 350 44.49 5.68 -2.99
C LEU A 350 45.07 7.09 -3.27
N HIS A 351 46.16 7.47 -2.64
CA HIS A 351 46.82 8.75 -2.93
C HIS A 351 47.23 8.88 -4.41
N LYS A 352 47.87 7.84 -4.97
CA LYS A 352 48.22 7.81 -6.39
C LYS A 352 47.02 7.87 -7.32
N ALA A 353 45.91 7.24 -6.93
CA ALA A 353 44.68 7.31 -7.69
C ALA A 353 44.05 8.70 -7.70
N ILE A 354 44.11 9.42 -6.56
CA ILE A 354 43.66 10.80 -6.44
C ILE A 354 44.52 11.73 -7.33
N ASP A 355 45.85 11.61 -7.27
CA ASP A 355 46.76 12.40 -8.10
C ASP A 355 46.47 12.20 -9.60
N LYS A 356 46.35 10.93 -10.02
CA LYS A 356 46.03 10.57 -11.41
C LYS A 356 44.66 11.12 -11.84
N ALA A 357 43.66 11.03 -10.98
CA ALA A 357 42.34 11.56 -11.25
C ALA A 357 42.36 13.08 -11.39
N SER A 358 43.06 13.76 -10.48
CA SER A 358 43.28 15.21 -10.51
C SER A 358 43.92 15.69 -11.81
N ASP A 359 44.99 15.01 -12.26
CA ASP A 359 45.67 15.34 -13.53
C ASP A 359 44.76 15.11 -14.73
N LYS A 360 43.95 14.01 -14.75
CA LYS A 360 42.98 13.74 -15.80
C LYS A 360 41.92 14.83 -15.88
N VAL A 361 41.39 15.29 -14.74
CA VAL A 361 40.36 16.33 -14.69
C VAL A 361 40.94 17.71 -15.11
N LYS A 362 42.14 18.06 -14.69
CA LYS A 362 42.82 19.30 -15.10
C LYS A 362 43.05 19.40 -16.62
N GLN A 363 43.23 18.26 -17.29
CA GLN A 363 43.38 18.22 -18.76
C GLN A 363 42.10 18.45 -19.53
N LYS A 364 40.94 18.28 -18.90
CA LYS A 364 39.63 18.60 -19.48
C LYS A 364 39.28 20.06 -19.21
N SER A 365 40.06 21.02 -19.74
CA SER A 365 39.92 22.45 -19.49
C SER A 365 38.51 22.96 -19.79
N ASP A 366 38.07 23.93 -19.03
CA ASP A 366 36.85 24.72 -18.93
C ASP A 366 35.99 24.34 -17.73
N ALA A 367 36.63 24.36 -16.55
CA ALA A 367 35.91 24.12 -15.29
C ALA A 367 35.15 25.38 -14.87
N GLU A 368 33.99 25.60 -15.47
CA GLU A 368 32.97 26.44 -14.85
C GLU A 368 32.25 25.65 -13.75
N MET A 369 31.94 26.32 -12.62
CA MET A 369 31.07 25.73 -11.60
C MET A 369 29.73 25.39 -12.21
N SER A 370 29.37 24.10 -12.23
CA SER A 370 28.19 23.60 -12.90
C SER A 370 27.41 22.66 -11.99
N LEU A 371 26.12 22.96 -11.79
CA LEU A 371 25.19 22.06 -11.09
C LEU A 371 25.14 20.68 -11.76
N VAL A 372 25.09 20.66 -13.09
CA VAL A 372 25.06 19.40 -13.86
C VAL A 372 26.31 18.58 -13.62
N GLY A 373 27.49 19.20 -13.65
CA GLY A 373 28.76 18.51 -13.37
C GLY A 373 28.88 17.99 -11.93
N GLN A 374 28.33 18.73 -10.96
CA GLN A 374 28.28 18.28 -9.56
C GLN A 374 27.34 17.07 -9.39
N VAL A 375 26.16 17.10 -10.00
CA VAL A 375 25.17 16.02 -9.95
C VAL A 375 25.69 14.79 -10.67
N ASP A 376 26.26 14.93 -11.86
CA ASP A 376 26.84 13.85 -12.67
C ASP A 376 27.90 13.07 -11.85
N ALA A 377 28.83 13.77 -11.24
CA ALA A 377 29.86 13.16 -10.40
C ALA A 377 29.28 12.42 -9.17
N LEU A 378 28.21 12.94 -8.56
CA LEU A 378 27.54 12.29 -7.43
C LEU A 378 26.81 11.02 -7.88
N ILE A 379 26.16 11.04 -9.03
CA ILE A 379 25.49 9.87 -9.60
C ILE A 379 26.49 8.78 -9.98
N ASP A 380 27.62 9.14 -10.58
CA ASP A 380 28.70 8.18 -10.88
C ASP A 380 29.23 7.51 -9.61
N MET A 381 29.46 8.26 -8.53
CA MET A 381 29.88 7.68 -7.25
C MET A 381 28.82 6.69 -6.70
N LEU A 382 27.56 7.02 -6.79
CA LEU A 382 26.47 6.14 -6.37
C LEU A 382 26.43 4.87 -7.24
N TYR A 383 26.56 5.02 -8.56
CA TYR A 383 26.59 3.90 -9.50
C TYR A 383 27.74 2.92 -9.20
N PHE A 384 28.95 3.42 -8.96
CA PHE A 384 30.10 2.56 -8.59
C PHE A 384 29.93 1.90 -7.22
N THR A 385 29.26 2.58 -6.27
CA THR A 385 28.95 1.99 -4.97
C THR A 385 27.97 0.82 -5.11
N TYR A 386 26.90 0.99 -5.87
CA TYR A 386 25.96 -0.10 -6.19
C TYR A 386 26.64 -1.23 -6.98
N GLY A 387 27.54 -0.89 -7.93
CA GLY A 387 28.34 -1.85 -8.65
C GLY A 387 29.19 -2.73 -7.71
N SER A 388 29.75 -2.15 -6.66
CA SER A 388 30.49 -2.91 -5.65
C SER A 388 29.59 -3.90 -4.90
N PHE A 389 28.37 -3.52 -4.50
CA PHE A 389 27.41 -4.43 -3.89
C PHE A 389 27.03 -5.59 -4.82
N VAL A 390 26.80 -5.31 -6.11
CA VAL A 390 26.51 -6.34 -7.13
C VAL A 390 27.66 -7.34 -7.23
N LEU A 391 28.90 -6.86 -7.30
CA LEU A 391 30.09 -7.73 -7.39
C LEU A 391 30.33 -8.55 -6.12
N MET A 392 29.89 -8.07 -4.96
CA MET A 392 29.93 -8.78 -3.68
C MET A 392 28.74 -9.75 -3.51
N GLY A 393 27.72 -9.72 -4.38
CA GLY A 393 26.49 -10.50 -4.24
C GLY A 393 25.60 -10.04 -3.08
N VAL A 394 25.68 -8.77 -2.67
CA VAL A 394 24.97 -8.20 -1.54
C VAL A 394 23.83 -7.30 -2.03
N ASP A 395 22.62 -7.53 -1.53
CA ASP A 395 21.49 -6.58 -1.69
C ASP A 395 21.56 -5.52 -0.59
N PRO A 396 21.78 -4.24 -0.94
CA PRO A 396 21.94 -3.18 0.05
C PRO A 396 20.62 -2.69 0.68
N GLU A 397 19.43 -3.03 0.13
CA GLU A 397 18.16 -2.43 0.55
C GLU A 397 17.89 -2.57 2.05
N ARG A 398 18.04 -3.81 2.58
CA ARG A 398 17.83 -4.06 4.02
C ARG A 398 18.94 -3.47 4.89
N LEU A 399 20.16 -3.46 4.38
CA LEU A 399 21.30 -2.90 5.11
C LEU A 399 21.22 -1.39 5.20
N PHE A 400 20.76 -0.73 4.14
CA PHE A 400 20.51 0.71 4.13
C PHE A 400 19.48 1.11 5.20
N GLU A 401 18.40 0.32 5.35
CA GLU A 401 17.41 0.53 6.42
C GLU A 401 18.05 0.52 7.81
N ILE A 402 18.93 -0.46 8.08
CA ILE A 402 19.62 -0.58 9.37
C ILE A 402 20.52 0.65 9.62
N VAL A 403 21.26 1.07 8.59
CA VAL A 403 22.14 2.26 8.67
C VAL A 403 21.32 3.53 8.89
N HIS A 404 20.18 3.66 8.19
CA HIS A 404 19.29 4.79 8.37
C HIS A 404 18.75 4.86 9.80
N GLN A 405 18.21 3.74 10.33
CA GLN A 405 17.72 3.67 11.71
C GLN A 405 18.82 3.99 12.73
N SER A 406 20.04 3.53 12.50
CA SER A 406 21.19 3.86 13.33
C SER A 406 21.52 5.36 13.31
N ASN A 407 21.44 5.99 12.14
CA ASN A 407 21.65 7.42 12.00
C ASN A 407 20.53 8.23 12.68
N MET A 408 19.27 7.83 12.54
CA MET A 408 18.14 8.44 13.25
C MET A 408 18.25 8.28 14.77
N GLY A 409 18.84 7.19 15.25
CA GLY A 409 19.14 6.97 16.66
C GLY A 409 20.18 7.93 17.28
N LYS A 410 20.79 8.83 16.49
CA LYS A 410 21.68 9.90 17.00
C LYS A 410 20.90 11.11 17.54
N LEU A 411 19.57 11.12 17.48
CA LEU A 411 18.75 12.12 18.16
C LEU A 411 18.82 11.94 19.68
N PHE A 412 19.01 13.04 20.36
CA PHE A 412 19.02 13.08 21.82
C PHE A 412 17.57 13.02 22.37
N PRO A 413 17.36 12.74 23.68
CA PRO A 413 16.03 12.66 24.28
C PRO A 413 15.17 13.93 24.16
N ASP A 414 15.80 15.09 23.87
CA ASP A 414 15.12 16.35 23.59
C ASP A 414 14.57 16.45 22.13
N GLY A 415 14.75 15.39 21.35
CA GLY A 415 14.33 15.32 19.95
C GLY A 415 15.21 16.08 18.98
N LYS A 416 16.41 16.54 19.41
CA LYS A 416 17.33 17.33 18.57
C LYS A 416 18.65 16.63 18.34
N ALA A 417 19.31 16.99 17.24
CA ALA A 417 20.70 16.65 17.00
C ALA A 417 21.62 17.59 17.79
N HIS A 418 22.64 17.03 18.43
CA HIS A 418 23.70 17.81 19.09
C HIS A 418 25.00 17.66 18.30
N PHE A 419 25.73 18.74 18.16
CA PHE A 419 26.94 18.79 17.34
C PHE A 419 28.18 19.08 18.20
N ASP A 420 29.27 18.45 17.84
CA ASP A 420 30.58 18.81 18.40
C ASP A 420 30.95 20.26 18.00
N PRO A 421 31.32 21.12 18.95
CA PRO A 421 31.53 22.54 18.67
C PRO A 421 32.76 22.83 17.81
N VAL A 422 33.67 21.85 17.66
CA VAL A 422 34.92 22.01 16.91
C VAL A 422 34.84 21.33 15.55
N THR A 423 34.36 20.09 15.53
CA THR A 423 34.35 19.27 14.32
C THR A 423 33.03 19.33 13.56
N HIS A 424 31.99 19.92 14.17
CA HIS A 424 30.60 19.91 13.65
C HIS A 424 30.07 18.53 13.30
N LYS A 425 30.64 17.44 13.86
CA LYS A 425 30.08 16.09 13.75
C LYS A 425 28.88 15.92 14.71
N ILE A 426 27.87 15.20 14.28
CA ILE A 426 26.72 14.85 15.12
C ILE A 426 27.23 13.96 16.26
N LEU A 427 26.94 14.38 17.49
CA LEU A 427 27.21 13.58 18.69
C LEU A 427 26.26 12.40 18.81
N LYS A 428 26.71 11.37 19.53
CA LYS A 428 25.92 10.15 19.78
C LYS A 428 25.47 10.16 21.23
N PRO A 429 24.18 9.92 21.55
CA PRO A 429 23.73 9.75 22.93
C PRO A 429 24.33 8.47 23.55
N ASP A 430 24.43 8.44 24.88
CA ASP A 430 25.12 7.36 25.62
C ASP A 430 24.54 5.95 25.38
N ASP A 431 23.29 5.84 24.97
CA ASP A 431 22.60 4.59 24.68
C ASP A 431 22.60 4.19 23.20
N TRP A 432 23.24 4.97 22.33
CA TRP A 432 23.29 4.75 20.88
C TRP A 432 23.80 3.36 20.49
N GLU A 433 24.82 2.83 21.16
CA GLU A 433 25.37 1.50 20.88
C GLU A 433 24.37 0.37 21.18
N LYS A 434 23.50 0.55 22.19
CA LYS A 434 22.45 -0.43 22.51
C LYS A 434 21.38 -0.52 21.43
N ILE A 435 21.11 0.58 20.74
CA ILE A 435 20.16 0.64 19.62
C ILE A 435 20.74 -0.10 18.43
N MET A 436 22.03 0.10 18.11
CA MET A 436 22.75 -0.62 17.05
C MET A 436 22.77 -2.15 17.28
N HIS A 437 23.14 -2.59 18.48
CA HIS A 437 23.19 -4.03 18.80
C HIS A 437 21.82 -4.71 18.72
N ARG A 438 20.75 -4.05 19.11
CA ARG A 438 19.38 -4.60 19.01
C ARG A 438 18.94 -4.77 17.56
N SER A 439 19.25 -3.82 16.65
CA SER A 439 18.87 -3.90 15.23
C SER A 439 19.67 -4.96 14.45
N LEU A 440 20.93 -5.19 14.80
CA LEU A 440 21.79 -6.20 14.18
C LEU A 440 21.54 -7.63 14.69
N LEU A 441 21.18 -7.80 15.99
CA LEU A 441 20.98 -9.12 16.60
C LEU A 441 19.56 -9.67 16.41
N SER A 442 18.55 -8.82 16.20
CA SER A 442 17.17 -9.26 15.96
C SER A 442 16.92 -9.93 14.60
N LYS A 443 17.94 -10.08 13.75
CA LYS A 443 17.81 -10.62 12.37
C LYS A 443 18.77 -11.75 12.05
N ARG A 444 19.29 -12.46 13.08
CA ARG A 444 20.00 -13.75 12.93
C ARG A 444 19.10 -14.97 13.11
N THR A 445 17.78 -14.79 13.06
CA THR A 445 16.80 -15.90 13.05
C THR A 445 15.93 -15.81 11.80
#